data_f8ac23a2e44c0d2c042c3fd8f7325319
#
_entry.id   f8ac23a2e44c0d2c042c3fd8f7325319
#
_cell.length_a   1.000
_cell.length_b   1.000
_cell.length_c   1.000
_cell.angle_alpha   90.00
_cell.angle_beta   90.00
_cell.angle_gamma   90.00
#
_symmetry.space_group_name_H-M   'P 1'
#
loop_
_entity.id
_entity.type
_entity.pdbx_description
1 polymer ?
#
loop_
_entity_poly.entity_id
_entity_poly.type
_entity_poly.pdbx_seq_one_letter_code
_entity_poly.pdbx_strand_id
1 'polypeptide(L)'
;MDRLNFSILESGFLPNKISTLLSNEFDDVEYIAKNLPKILANNQIESEVLNLETEKNISNLSIDELERAMLLYSYIGHGYIWGGTSIEKVIPKNISKTWYKISQKLDRPPILSYASYALNNWKLQDVNKPFDLENIRILQNFLGGMDEDWFIMIHIAIEHEAKEILNNLKTYYLDKNEDQSYLENALVSIKKINQIMNRMPEKCDPFIYYNRVRPYIFGWKNNPATPNGVIYEGVEEYGGTPQLFRGETGAQSSIVPALDALLGVTHSNDPLKEYLDEMRLYMPKEHRNLLNDLDQWSENNRSNSITEDSSVVLSDEIIKEVHAFRNKHLEYARIYIHEQSLSNQNNSNVVGTGGTPFMKYLDKHLQETVPSND
;
A
#
# COMPACT_ATOMS: atom_id res chain seq x y z
N MET A 1 12.54 29.42 -6.85
CA MET A 1 12.28 28.03 -7.25
C MET A 1 12.86 27.16 -6.17
N ASP A 2 12.02 26.60 -5.31
CA ASP A 2 12.47 25.62 -4.33
C ASP A 2 13.05 24.43 -5.11
N ARG A 3 14.23 23.98 -4.69
CA ARG A 3 14.85 22.81 -5.35
C ARG A 3 13.96 21.61 -5.07
N LEU A 4 13.46 20.98 -6.13
CA LEU A 4 12.74 19.70 -6.05
C LEU A 4 13.60 18.70 -5.26
N ASN A 5 12.99 17.99 -4.31
CA ASN A 5 13.72 17.06 -3.44
C ASN A 5 13.45 15.61 -3.87
N PHE A 6 14.40 15.01 -4.56
CA PHE A 6 14.35 13.65 -5.01
C PHE A 6 15.13 12.65 -4.13
N SER A 7 15.57 13.04 -2.95
CA SER A 7 16.42 12.21 -2.07
C SER A 7 15.74 10.89 -1.64
N ILE A 8 14.41 10.86 -1.58
CA ILE A 8 13.66 9.63 -1.24
C ILE A 8 13.91 8.53 -2.27
N LEU A 9 14.16 8.86 -3.55
CA LEU A 9 14.44 7.86 -4.59
C LEU A 9 15.73 7.07 -4.29
N GLU A 10 16.67 7.65 -3.53
CA GLU A 10 17.90 6.97 -3.13
C GLU A 10 17.69 5.91 -2.05
N SER A 11 16.73 6.14 -1.16
CA SER A 11 16.38 5.22 -0.06
C SER A 11 15.24 4.27 -0.40
N GLY A 12 14.48 4.56 -1.47
CA GLY A 12 13.22 3.88 -1.80
C GLY A 12 12.08 4.30 -0.86
N PHE A 13 10.99 3.59 -0.93
CA PHE A 13 9.75 3.93 -0.20
C PHE A 13 9.57 3.17 1.12
N LEU A 14 10.43 2.20 1.44
CA LEU A 14 10.44 1.59 2.76
C LEU A 14 11.05 2.54 3.80
N PRO A 15 10.46 2.65 5.00
CA PRO A 15 11.02 3.48 6.06
C PRO A 15 12.39 2.95 6.52
N ASN A 16 13.31 3.87 6.79
CA ASN A 16 14.65 3.52 7.29
C ASN A 16 14.61 2.95 8.71
N LYS A 17 13.56 3.29 9.47
CA LYS A 17 13.36 2.83 10.84
C LYS A 17 11.90 2.52 11.08
N ILE A 18 11.63 1.39 11.70
CA ILE A 18 10.29 0.94 12.10
C ILE A 18 10.26 0.74 13.60
N SER A 19 9.32 1.41 14.27
CA SER A 19 9.03 1.10 15.67
C SER A 19 8.30 -0.23 15.78
N THR A 20 8.81 -1.13 16.60
CA THR A 20 8.21 -2.46 16.80
C THR A 20 7.40 -2.57 18.09
N LEU A 21 7.46 -1.56 18.95
CA LEU A 21 6.75 -1.49 20.21
C LEU A 21 6.55 -0.03 20.61
N LEU A 22 5.39 0.30 21.16
CA LEU A 22 5.10 1.59 21.76
C LEU A 22 5.44 1.61 23.26
N SER A 23 5.41 2.81 23.88
CA SER A 23 5.57 2.98 25.32
C SER A 23 4.44 2.30 26.12
N ASN A 24 4.66 2.08 27.40
CA ASN A 24 3.72 1.38 28.32
C ASN A 24 2.30 1.99 28.35
N GLU A 25 2.13 3.25 27.96
CA GLU A 25 0.81 3.88 27.83
C GLU A 25 -0.07 3.20 26.78
N PHE A 26 0.52 2.38 25.88
CA PHE A 26 -0.16 1.66 24.79
C PHE A 26 -0.13 0.13 25.00
N ASP A 27 0.23 -0.38 26.17
CA ASP A 27 0.33 -1.82 26.43
C ASP A 27 -0.98 -2.57 26.15
N ASP A 28 -2.12 -1.97 26.43
CA ASP A 28 -3.45 -2.51 26.13
C ASP A 28 -3.69 -2.62 24.61
N VAL A 29 -3.30 -1.61 23.84
CA VAL A 29 -3.40 -1.60 22.38
C VAL A 29 -2.45 -2.62 21.75
N GLU A 30 -1.19 -2.67 22.22
CA GLU A 30 -0.18 -3.68 21.81
C GLU A 30 -0.65 -5.10 22.16
N TYR A 31 -1.30 -5.28 23.31
CA TYR A 31 -1.86 -6.58 23.71
C TYR A 31 -2.95 -7.05 22.75
N ILE A 32 -3.93 -6.18 22.43
CA ILE A 32 -4.99 -6.53 21.48
C ILE A 32 -4.39 -6.85 20.11
N ALA A 33 -3.51 -6.01 19.61
CA ALA A 33 -2.89 -6.18 18.30
C ALA A 33 -2.08 -7.49 18.22
N LYS A 34 -1.25 -7.78 19.21
CA LYS A 34 -0.46 -9.01 19.29
C LYS A 34 -1.33 -10.27 19.33
N ASN A 35 -2.50 -10.20 19.96
CA ASN A 35 -3.42 -11.31 20.10
C ASN A 35 -4.59 -11.27 19.10
N LEU A 36 -4.58 -10.35 18.12
CA LEU A 36 -5.68 -10.10 17.23
C LEU A 36 -6.20 -11.35 16.53
N PRO A 37 -5.37 -12.26 15.98
CA PRO A 37 -5.86 -13.49 15.37
C PRO A 37 -6.68 -14.36 16.34
N LYS A 38 -6.24 -14.46 17.58
CA LYS A 38 -6.94 -15.23 18.61
C LYS A 38 -8.23 -14.55 19.07
N ILE A 39 -8.19 -13.23 19.24
CA ILE A 39 -9.33 -12.40 19.62
C ILE A 39 -10.43 -12.48 18.57
N LEU A 40 -10.07 -12.40 17.29
CA LEU A 40 -11.01 -12.53 16.16
C LEU A 40 -11.59 -13.95 16.09
N ALA A 41 -10.75 -14.98 16.22
CA ALA A 41 -11.21 -16.37 16.19
C ALA A 41 -12.20 -16.72 17.33
N ASN A 42 -12.14 -16.00 18.45
CA ASN A 42 -13.01 -16.18 19.60
C ASN A 42 -14.19 -15.18 19.64
N ASN A 43 -14.36 -14.32 18.64
CA ASN A 43 -15.36 -13.24 18.62
C ASN A 43 -15.28 -12.31 19.85
N GLN A 44 -14.06 -12.00 20.32
CA GLN A 44 -13.83 -11.19 21.52
C GLN A 44 -13.45 -9.74 21.19
N ILE A 45 -13.38 -9.36 19.92
CA ILE A 45 -12.86 -8.03 19.49
C ILE A 45 -13.68 -6.88 20.08
N GLU A 46 -15.01 -7.02 20.14
CA GLU A 46 -15.89 -5.98 20.68
C GLU A 46 -15.59 -5.72 22.16
N SER A 47 -15.56 -6.77 22.98
CA SER A 47 -15.30 -6.65 24.42
C SER A 47 -13.89 -6.10 24.72
N GLU A 48 -12.88 -6.53 23.99
CA GLU A 48 -11.50 -6.03 24.15
C GLU A 48 -11.39 -4.55 23.81
N VAL A 49 -12.00 -4.13 22.71
CA VAL A 49 -11.99 -2.72 22.27
C VAL A 49 -12.74 -1.81 23.23
N LEU A 50 -13.91 -2.23 23.71
CA LEU A 50 -14.70 -1.41 24.65
C LEU A 50 -14.02 -1.24 26.03
N ASN A 51 -13.06 -2.09 26.37
CA ASN A 51 -12.25 -1.96 27.57
C ASN A 51 -11.04 -1.00 27.42
N LEU A 52 -10.71 -0.57 26.18
CA LEU A 52 -9.64 0.41 25.97
C LEU A 52 -10.02 1.78 26.56
N GLU A 53 -9.03 2.53 26.98
CA GLU A 53 -9.21 3.95 27.28
C GLU A 53 -9.75 4.71 26.06
N THR A 54 -10.62 5.66 26.31
CA THR A 54 -11.28 6.43 25.23
C THR A 54 -10.28 7.23 24.39
N GLU A 55 -9.17 7.65 24.99
CA GLU A 55 -8.19 8.49 24.30
C GLU A 55 -6.81 8.34 24.90
N LYS A 56 -5.82 8.08 24.05
CA LYS A 56 -4.40 8.03 24.43
C LYS A 56 -3.69 9.34 24.09
N ASN A 57 -2.68 9.67 24.89
CA ASN A 57 -1.84 10.81 24.63
C ASN A 57 -0.77 10.46 23.58
N ILE A 58 -0.81 11.13 22.43
CA ILE A 58 0.14 10.93 21.32
C ILE A 58 1.13 12.08 21.13
N SER A 59 1.16 13.05 22.06
CA SER A 59 1.95 14.29 21.88
C SER A 59 3.45 14.05 21.83
N ASN A 60 3.93 13.02 22.51
CA ASN A 60 5.36 12.71 22.64
C ASN A 60 5.83 11.61 21.67
N LEU A 61 4.93 11.05 20.84
CA LEU A 61 5.31 10.03 19.89
C LEU A 61 6.13 10.60 18.74
N SER A 62 7.25 9.97 18.43
CA SER A 62 8.02 10.20 17.21
C SER A 62 7.22 9.76 15.97
N ILE A 63 7.68 10.14 14.77
CA ILE A 63 7.02 9.71 13.52
C ILE A 63 6.97 8.19 13.41
N ASP A 64 8.05 7.47 13.73
CA ASP A 64 8.07 6.00 13.68
C ASP A 64 7.07 5.37 14.67
N GLU A 65 6.89 5.97 15.85
CA GLU A 65 5.91 5.52 16.83
C GLU A 65 4.48 5.88 16.42
N LEU A 66 4.26 7.02 15.77
CA LEU A 66 2.97 7.37 15.16
C LEU A 66 2.59 6.39 14.05
N GLU A 67 3.55 5.98 13.20
CA GLU A 67 3.34 4.95 12.19
C GLU A 67 3.00 3.58 12.83
N ARG A 68 3.69 3.20 13.92
CA ARG A 68 3.35 2.00 14.68
C ARG A 68 1.94 2.11 15.26
N ALA A 69 1.59 3.22 15.88
CA ALA A 69 0.26 3.44 16.42
C ALA A 69 -0.81 3.39 15.30
N MET A 70 -0.55 4.03 14.14
CA MET A 70 -1.45 3.98 12.98
C MET A 70 -1.67 2.55 12.49
N LEU A 71 -0.61 1.73 12.42
CA LEU A 71 -0.70 0.31 12.08
C LEU A 71 -1.62 -0.42 13.08
N LEU A 72 -1.39 -0.28 14.39
CA LEU A 72 -2.16 -0.99 15.41
C LEU A 72 -3.64 -0.59 15.39
N TYR A 73 -3.93 0.71 15.41
CA TYR A 73 -5.31 1.22 15.37
C TYR A 73 -6.03 0.83 14.08
N SER A 74 -5.31 0.77 12.95
CA SER A 74 -5.89 0.32 11.67
C SER A 74 -6.31 -1.14 11.71
N TYR A 75 -5.43 -2.03 12.21
CA TYR A 75 -5.76 -3.45 12.34
C TYR A 75 -6.88 -3.70 13.36
N ILE A 76 -6.85 -3.04 14.51
CA ILE A 76 -7.88 -3.16 15.53
C ILE A 76 -9.22 -2.62 15.01
N GLY A 77 -9.22 -1.44 14.36
CA GLY A 77 -10.43 -0.82 13.79
C GLY A 77 -11.07 -1.67 12.69
N HIS A 78 -10.27 -2.22 11.77
CA HIS A 78 -10.76 -3.15 10.75
C HIS A 78 -11.21 -4.48 11.38
N GLY A 79 -10.47 -5.01 12.34
CA GLY A 79 -10.88 -6.18 13.12
C GLY A 79 -12.21 -5.99 13.82
N TYR A 80 -12.46 -4.80 14.37
CA TYR A 80 -13.72 -4.44 15.01
C TYR A 80 -14.90 -4.40 14.00
N ILE A 81 -14.70 -3.78 12.85
CA ILE A 81 -15.76 -3.66 11.82
C ILE A 81 -16.09 -5.03 11.20
N TRP A 82 -15.08 -5.85 10.89
CA TRP A 82 -15.26 -7.05 10.08
C TRP A 82 -15.21 -8.36 10.84
N GLY A 83 -14.63 -8.38 12.05
CA GLY A 83 -14.27 -9.61 12.76
C GLY A 83 -15.31 -10.09 13.79
N GLY A 84 -16.42 -9.39 13.98
CA GLY A 84 -17.51 -9.77 14.86
C GLY A 84 -18.49 -10.77 14.24
N THR A 85 -19.56 -11.09 14.98
CA THR A 85 -20.68 -11.91 14.46
C THR A 85 -21.56 -11.14 13.49
N SER A 86 -21.50 -9.82 13.50
CA SER A 86 -22.14 -8.90 12.57
C SER A 86 -21.15 -7.84 12.11
N ILE A 87 -21.44 -7.23 10.97
CA ILE A 87 -20.62 -6.12 10.45
C ILE A 87 -21.02 -4.85 11.19
N GLU A 88 -20.06 -4.25 11.90
CA GLU A 88 -20.27 -3.01 12.60
C GLU A 88 -20.24 -1.80 11.64
N LYS A 89 -20.95 -0.73 11.99
CA LYS A 89 -21.03 0.50 11.18
C LYS A 89 -20.58 1.74 11.95
N VAL A 90 -20.14 1.52 13.18
CA VAL A 90 -19.65 2.57 14.08
C VAL A 90 -18.35 2.10 14.69
N ILE A 91 -17.30 2.86 14.53
CA ILE A 91 -16.03 2.67 15.27
C ILE A 91 -16.20 3.41 16.60
N PRO A 92 -16.10 2.72 17.75
CA PRO A 92 -16.34 3.31 19.04
C PRO A 92 -15.25 4.34 19.41
N LYS A 93 -15.61 5.29 20.24
CA LYS A 93 -14.72 6.39 20.69
C LYS A 93 -13.40 5.91 21.28
N ASN A 94 -13.36 4.70 21.82
CA ASN A 94 -12.15 4.04 22.37
C ASN A 94 -11.06 3.79 21.31
N ILE A 95 -11.44 3.72 20.04
CA ILE A 95 -10.51 3.63 18.90
C ILE A 95 -10.50 4.93 18.11
N SER A 96 -11.68 5.44 17.70
CA SER A 96 -11.83 6.49 16.70
C SER A 96 -11.11 7.78 17.08
N LYS A 97 -11.17 8.21 18.35
CA LYS A 97 -10.58 9.47 18.80
C LYS A 97 -9.05 9.49 18.67
N THR A 98 -8.39 8.45 19.20
CA THR A 98 -6.94 8.36 19.11
C THR A 98 -6.50 8.11 17.66
N TRP A 99 -7.20 7.24 16.94
CA TRP A 99 -6.89 6.95 15.53
C TRP A 99 -7.00 8.21 14.67
N TYR A 100 -8.05 9.02 14.84
CA TYR A 100 -8.21 10.31 14.17
C TYR A 100 -7.04 11.26 14.46
N LYS A 101 -6.64 11.41 15.73
CA LYS A 101 -5.50 12.27 16.10
C LYS A 101 -4.18 11.81 15.45
N ILE A 102 -3.93 10.51 15.41
CA ILE A 102 -2.77 9.93 14.71
C ILE A 102 -2.85 10.26 13.21
N SER A 103 -4.02 10.08 12.60
CA SER A 103 -4.25 10.35 11.19
C SER A 103 -3.96 11.80 10.80
N GLN A 104 -4.34 12.75 11.67
CA GLN A 104 -4.04 14.18 11.47
C GLN A 104 -2.53 14.47 11.55
N LYS A 105 -1.80 13.79 12.45
CA LYS A 105 -0.34 13.94 12.55
C LYS A 105 0.39 13.39 11.34
N LEU A 106 -0.10 12.28 10.79
CA LEU A 106 0.48 11.61 9.61
C LEU A 106 -0.09 12.14 8.28
N ASP A 107 -1.07 13.05 8.34
CA ASP A 107 -1.71 13.67 7.18
C ASP A 107 -2.25 12.62 6.18
N ARG A 108 -2.96 11.60 6.68
CA ARG A 108 -3.67 10.59 5.89
C ARG A 108 -4.88 10.03 6.65
N PRO A 109 -5.91 9.49 5.96
CA PRO A 109 -7.16 9.05 6.60
C PRO A 109 -6.96 7.95 7.65
N PRO A 110 -7.80 7.91 8.71
CA PRO A 110 -7.81 6.85 9.71
C PRO A 110 -8.48 5.57 9.15
N ILE A 111 -7.75 4.85 8.32
CA ILE A 111 -8.14 3.61 7.65
C ILE A 111 -6.90 2.75 7.44
N LEU A 112 -7.07 1.43 7.33
CA LEU A 112 -5.97 0.57 6.91
C LEU A 112 -5.61 0.88 5.45
N SER A 113 -4.43 1.43 5.24
CA SER A 113 -3.85 1.74 3.94
C SER A 113 -2.60 0.91 3.68
N TYR A 114 -2.13 0.90 2.45
CA TYR A 114 -0.88 0.23 2.05
C TYR A 114 0.32 0.65 2.92
N ALA A 115 0.37 1.92 3.35
CA ALA A 115 1.42 2.41 4.23
C ALA A 115 1.49 1.66 5.57
N SER A 116 0.33 1.34 6.17
CA SER A 116 0.26 0.55 7.40
C SER A 116 0.32 -0.95 7.12
N TYR A 117 -0.29 -1.43 6.02
CA TYR A 117 -0.38 -2.86 5.73
C TYR A 117 0.93 -3.47 5.26
N ALA A 118 1.71 -2.73 4.45
CA ALA A 118 2.98 -3.18 3.89
C ALA A 118 4.17 -2.35 4.39
N LEU A 119 4.23 -1.03 4.11
CA LEU A 119 5.46 -0.24 4.31
C LEU A 119 5.97 -0.23 5.75
N ASN A 120 5.08 -0.16 6.75
CA ASN A 120 5.43 -0.10 8.18
C ASN A 120 5.20 -1.42 8.93
N ASN A 121 4.92 -2.52 8.24
CA ASN A 121 4.48 -3.79 8.83
C ASN A 121 5.54 -4.91 8.76
N TRP A 122 6.80 -4.60 8.95
CA TRP A 122 7.84 -5.63 8.85
C TRP A 122 9.02 -5.39 9.79
N LYS A 123 9.81 -6.44 10.00
CA LYS A 123 11.13 -6.39 10.64
C LYS A 123 12.03 -7.48 10.07
N LEU A 124 13.34 -7.32 10.19
CA LEU A 124 14.27 -8.42 9.98
C LEU A 124 14.19 -9.41 11.15
N GLN A 125 14.20 -10.70 10.81
CA GLN A 125 14.31 -11.76 11.82
C GLN A 125 15.72 -11.78 12.42
N ASP A 126 16.73 -11.60 11.60
CA ASP A 126 18.14 -11.49 11.97
C ASP A 126 18.72 -10.23 11.31
N VAL A 127 19.02 -9.22 12.12
CA VAL A 127 19.56 -7.93 11.67
C VAL A 127 20.97 -8.01 11.06
N ASN A 128 21.68 -9.12 11.31
CA ASN A 128 23.02 -9.35 10.75
C ASN A 128 23.00 -10.02 9.37
N LYS A 129 21.83 -10.42 8.90
CA LYS A 129 21.63 -10.99 7.58
C LYS A 129 21.05 -9.95 6.62
N PRO A 130 21.32 -10.08 5.32
CA PRO A 130 20.73 -9.18 4.33
C PRO A 130 19.21 -9.29 4.32
N PHE A 131 18.57 -8.27 3.73
CA PHE A 131 17.15 -8.31 3.46
C PHE A 131 16.85 -9.43 2.45
N ASP A 132 15.93 -10.32 2.82
CA ASP A 132 15.45 -11.42 2.00
C ASP A 132 14.08 -11.86 2.48
N LEU A 133 13.25 -12.45 1.61
CA LEU A 133 11.93 -12.99 1.96
C LEU A 133 11.98 -14.01 3.10
N GLU A 134 13.07 -14.73 3.27
CA GLU A 134 13.24 -15.68 4.38
C GLU A 134 13.66 -14.98 5.67
N ASN A 135 14.26 -13.80 5.58
CA ASN A 135 14.73 -13.02 6.73
C ASN A 135 13.77 -11.91 7.19
N ILE A 136 12.70 -11.59 6.46
CA ILE A 136 11.68 -10.66 6.91
C ILE A 136 10.54 -11.38 7.63
N ARG A 137 9.92 -10.68 8.58
CA ARG A 137 8.70 -11.09 9.28
C ARG A 137 7.78 -9.90 9.39
N ILE A 138 6.47 -10.13 9.28
CA ILE A 138 5.48 -9.09 9.52
C ILE A 138 5.29 -8.84 11.01
N LEU A 139 4.88 -7.64 11.36
CA LEU A 139 4.63 -7.22 12.74
C LEU A 139 3.17 -7.46 13.15
N GLN A 140 2.24 -7.40 12.20
CA GLN A 140 0.81 -7.46 12.45
C GLN A 140 0.08 -8.20 11.33
N ASN A 141 -0.87 -9.07 11.70
CA ASN A 141 -1.82 -9.73 10.80
C ASN A 141 -3.21 -9.88 11.45
N PHE A 142 -4.22 -10.24 10.66
CA PHE A 142 -5.57 -10.52 11.15
C PHE A 142 -5.74 -11.99 11.53
N LEU A 143 -5.17 -12.92 10.76
CA LEU A 143 -5.47 -14.35 10.83
C LEU A 143 -4.36 -15.20 11.41
N GLY A 144 -3.12 -14.69 11.38
CA GLY A 144 -1.94 -15.45 11.82
C GLY A 144 -1.56 -16.60 10.91
N GLY A 145 -1.97 -16.56 9.63
CA GLY A 145 -1.69 -17.58 8.63
C GLY A 145 -0.63 -17.16 7.61
N MET A 146 0.00 -18.16 6.98
CA MET A 146 1.07 -17.94 5.99
C MET A 146 0.59 -17.20 4.74
N ASP A 147 -0.67 -17.37 4.35
CA ASP A 147 -1.23 -16.72 3.16
C ASP A 147 -1.23 -15.20 3.28
N GLU A 148 -1.67 -14.67 4.44
CA GLU A 148 -1.64 -13.24 4.72
C GLU A 148 -0.20 -12.74 4.86
N ASP A 149 0.62 -13.43 5.66
CA ASP A 149 2.01 -13.06 5.87
C ASP A 149 2.78 -13.00 4.54
N TRP A 150 2.61 -14.02 3.68
CA TRP A 150 3.29 -14.11 2.41
C TRP A 150 2.84 -13.03 1.42
N PHE A 151 1.53 -12.76 1.39
CA PHE A 151 0.99 -11.66 0.59
C PHE A 151 1.68 -10.33 0.94
N ILE A 152 1.74 -10.00 2.22
CA ILE A 152 2.39 -8.76 2.70
C ILE A 152 3.90 -8.79 2.42
N MET A 153 4.58 -9.90 2.70
CA MET A 153 6.03 -10.04 2.51
C MET A 153 6.46 -9.88 1.05
N ILE A 154 5.68 -10.37 0.09
CA ILE A 154 5.93 -10.16 -1.34
C ILE A 154 5.89 -8.66 -1.69
N HIS A 155 4.91 -7.91 -1.17
CA HIS A 155 4.83 -6.47 -1.39
C HIS A 155 6.04 -5.73 -0.77
N ILE A 156 6.43 -6.09 0.44
CA ILE A 156 7.60 -5.52 1.11
C ILE A 156 8.88 -5.81 0.31
N ALA A 157 9.03 -7.01 -0.22
CA ALA A 157 10.20 -7.38 -1.02
C ALA A 157 10.25 -6.63 -2.36
N ILE A 158 9.09 -6.38 -2.99
CA ILE A 158 8.98 -5.51 -4.18
C ILE A 158 9.39 -4.09 -3.84
N GLU A 159 8.89 -3.52 -2.73
CA GLU A 159 9.26 -2.18 -2.27
C GLU A 159 10.77 -2.06 -1.98
N HIS A 160 11.37 -3.09 -1.39
CA HIS A 160 12.81 -3.11 -1.13
C HIS A 160 13.64 -3.09 -2.43
N GLU A 161 13.31 -3.95 -3.39
CA GLU A 161 14.04 -4.02 -4.68
C GLU A 161 13.79 -2.75 -5.52
N ALA A 162 12.64 -2.10 -5.36
CA ALA A 162 12.30 -0.86 -6.07
C ALA A 162 13.27 0.30 -5.75
N LYS A 163 13.94 0.29 -4.60
CA LYS A 163 15.00 1.24 -4.27
C LYS A 163 16.08 1.28 -5.36
N GLU A 164 16.54 0.13 -5.81
CA GLU A 164 17.62 0.05 -6.78
C GLU A 164 17.20 0.61 -8.14
N ILE A 165 16.00 0.27 -8.65
CA ILE A 165 15.54 0.84 -9.92
C ILE A 165 15.34 2.35 -9.81
N LEU A 166 14.73 2.85 -8.73
CA LEU A 166 14.46 4.27 -8.54
C LEU A 166 15.73 5.09 -8.45
N ASN A 167 16.74 4.61 -7.70
CA ASN A 167 18.02 5.29 -7.56
C ASN A 167 18.78 5.35 -8.89
N ASN A 168 18.81 4.26 -9.65
CA ASN A 168 19.47 4.21 -10.96
C ASN A 168 18.76 5.15 -11.97
N LEU A 169 17.44 5.13 -12.06
CA LEU A 169 16.69 6.02 -12.94
C LEU A 169 16.84 7.50 -12.51
N LYS A 170 16.86 7.79 -11.18
CA LYS A 170 17.17 9.13 -10.68
C LYS A 170 18.53 9.59 -11.18
N THR A 171 19.57 8.78 -10.99
CA THR A 171 20.93 9.15 -11.36
C THR A 171 21.03 9.41 -12.87
N TYR A 172 20.38 8.58 -13.68
CA TYR A 172 20.40 8.74 -15.13
C TYR A 172 19.62 10.00 -15.58
N TYR A 173 18.35 10.11 -15.20
CA TYR A 173 17.45 11.14 -15.73
C TYR A 173 17.51 12.48 -14.97
N LEU A 174 17.55 12.45 -13.63
CA LEU A 174 17.48 13.66 -12.81
C LEU A 174 18.85 14.28 -12.57
N ASP A 175 19.86 13.46 -12.27
CA ASP A 175 21.24 13.91 -12.08
C ASP A 175 22.00 14.05 -13.41
N LYS A 176 21.36 13.66 -14.54
CA LYS A 176 21.90 13.73 -15.90
C LYS A 176 23.24 13.03 -16.06
N ASN A 177 23.40 11.89 -15.41
CA ASN A 177 24.54 11.03 -15.61
C ASN A 177 24.24 10.02 -16.74
N GLU A 178 24.74 10.29 -17.93
CA GLU A 178 24.45 9.57 -19.17
C GLU A 178 25.18 8.21 -19.27
N ASP A 179 25.79 7.72 -18.19
CA ASP A 179 26.37 6.37 -18.16
C ASP A 179 25.25 5.31 -18.23
N GLN A 180 25.23 4.55 -19.32
CA GLN A 180 24.21 3.53 -19.61
C GLN A 180 24.16 2.41 -18.56
N SER A 181 25.21 2.20 -17.79
CA SER A 181 25.22 1.23 -16.69
C SER A 181 24.10 1.45 -15.68
N TYR A 182 23.62 2.68 -15.50
CA TYR A 182 22.46 2.98 -14.66
C TYR A 182 21.15 2.41 -15.24
N LEU A 183 20.94 2.49 -16.54
CA LEU A 183 19.79 1.87 -17.19
C LEU A 183 19.88 0.33 -17.19
N GLU A 184 21.06 -0.22 -17.41
CA GLU A 184 21.31 -1.66 -17.30
C GLU A 184 20.98 -2.17 -15.89
N ASN A 185 21.44 -1.47 -14.85
CA ASN A 185 21.14 -1.81 -13.47
C ASN A 185 19.65 -1.67 -13.15
N ALA A 186 18.97 -0.63 -13.65
CA ALA A 186 17.53 -0.46 -13.53
C ALA A 186 16.78 -1.64 -14.18
N LEU A 187 17.21 -2.08 -15.38
CA LEU A 187 16.64 -3.24 -16.07
C LEU A 187 16.81 -4.55 -15.28
N VAL A 188 17.97 -4.75 -14.65
CA VAL A 188 18.19 -5.89 -13.75
C VAL A 188 17.23 -5.85 -12.58
N SER A 189 17.03 -4.69 -11.96
CA SER A 189 16.16 -4.54 -10.78
C SER A 189 14.68 -4.75 -11.10
N ILE A 190 14.17 -4.24 -12.23
CA ILE A 190 12.76 -4.51 -12.61
C ILE A 190 12.51 -5.99 -12.93
N LYS A 191 13.50 -6.68 -13.52
CA LYS A 191 13.43 -8.14 -13.73
C LYS A 191 13.37 -8.91 -12.41
N LYS A 192 14.13 -8.49 -11.39
CA LYS A 192 14.04 -9.08 -10.04
C LYS A 192 12.67 -8.81 -9.39
N ILE A 193 12.13 -7.61 -9.53
CA ILE A 193 10.77 -7.29 -9.06
C ILE A 193 9.75 -8.26 -9.68
N ASN A 194 9.83 -8.52 -10.98
CA ASN A 194 8.98 -9.49 -11.66
C ASN A 194 9.17 -10.92 -11.13
N GLN A 195 10.41 -11.32 -10.82
CA GLN A 195 10.70 -12.61 -10.19
C GLN A 195 10.08 -12.71 -8.79
N ILE A 196 10.19 -11.67 -7.96
CA ILE A 196 9.57 -11.62 -6.64
C ILE A 196 8.04 -11.74 -6.76
N MET A 197 7.43 -10.98 -7.68
CA MET A 197 5.99 -11.03 -7.94
C MET A 197 5.52 -12.45 -8.29
N ASN A 198 6.29 -13.19 -9.10
CA ASN A 198 5.97 -14.56 -9.51
C ASN A 198 5.96 -15.56 -8.34
N ARG A 199 6.53 -15.21 -7.19
CA ARG A 199 6.54 -16.05 -5.99
C ARG A 199 5.24 -15.99 -5.17
N MET A 200 4.31 -15.09 -5.49
CA MET A 200 3.04 -14.94 -4.77
C MET A 200 2.31 -16.30 -4.54
N PRO A 201 2.14 -17.17 -5.56
CA PRO A 201 1.44 -18.43 -5.40
C PRO A 201 2.17 -19.50 -4.57
N GLU A 202 3.44 -19.28 -4.20
CA GLU A 202 4.21 -20.27 -3.42
C GLU A 202 3.57 -20.53 -2.05
N LYS A 203 3.00 -19.49 -1.40
CA LYS A 203 2.48 -19.59 -0.04
C LYS A 203 1.21 -18.76 0.20
N CYS A 204 0.62 -18.18 -0.85
CA CYS A 204 -0.65 -17.46 -0.77
C CYS A 204 -1.67 -18.15 -1.66
N ASP A 205 -2.60 -18.90 -1.07
CA ASP A 205 -3.68 -19.58 -1.78
C ASP A 205 -4.78 -18.58 -2.16
N PRO A 206 -5.27 -18.55 -3.43
CA PRO A 206 -6.29 -17.62 -3.88
C PRO A 206 -7.61 -17.72 -3.11
N PHE A 207 -8.04 -18.92 -2.73
CA PHE A 207 -9.27 -19.12 -1.97
C PHE A 207 -9.13 -18.55 -0.54
N ILE A 208 -8.00 -18.83 0.14
CA ILE A 208 -7.74 -18.32 1.49
C ILE A 208 -7.63 -16.79 1.45
N TYR A 209 -6.88 -16.24 0.50
CA TYR A 209 -6.78 -14.80 0.34
C TYR A 209 -8.16 -14.15 0.16
N TYR A 210 -8.95 -14.62 -0.81
CA TYR A 210 -10.26 -14.03 -1.14
C TYR A 210 -11.24 -14.09 0.01
N ASN A 211 -11.34 -15.26 0.67
CA ASN A 211 -12.41 -15.51 1.64
C ASN A 211 -12.04 -15.12 3.08
N ARG A 212 -10.75 -15.04 3.42
CA ARG A 212 -10.30 -14.86 4.79
C ARG A 212 -9.44 -13.62 5.00
N VAL A 213 -8.53 -13.29 4.08
CA VAL A 213 -7.65 -12.11 4.20
C VAL A 213 -8.35 -10.86 3.67
N ARG A 214 -8.81 -10.93 2.42
CA ARG A 214 -9.38 -9.80 1.71
C ARG A 214 -10.55 -9.09 2.42
N PRO A 215 -11.49 -9.75 3.11
CA PRO A 215 -12.56 -9.07 3.83
C PRO A 215 -12.07 -8.03 4.86
N TYR A 216 -10.97 -8.31 5.53
CA TYR A 216 -10.42 -7.41 6.55
C TYR A 216 -9.76 -6.16 5.99
N ILE A 217 -9.21 -6.20 4.77
CA ILE A 217 -8.52 -5.06 4.16
C ILE A 217 -9.45 -4.17 3.32
N PHE A 218 -10.73 -4.51 3.22
CA PHE A 218 -11.72 -3.75 2.48
C PHE A 218 -12.08 -2.44 3.21
N GLY A 219 -12.15 -1.32 2.45
CA GLY A 219 -12.57 -0.03 2.99
C GLY A 219 -14.09 0.15 3.07
N TRP A 220 -14.49 1.36 3.39
CA TRP A 220 -15.89 1.73 3.55
C TRP A 220 -16.54 2.23 2.25
N LYS A 221 -15.75 2.87 1.37
CA LYS A 221 -16.25 3.46 0.13
C LYS A 221 -16.60 2.39 -0.90
N ASN A 222 -17.80 2.49 -1.47
CA ASN A 222 -18.31 1.55 -2.47
C ASN A 222 -18.32 0.09 -1.99
N ASN A 223 -18.46 -0.14 -0.68
CA ASN A 223 -18.56 -1.46 -0.09
C ASN A 223 -20.04 -1.79 0.16
N PRO A 224 -20.58 -2.87 -0.44
CA PRO A 224 -21.99 -3.27 -0.27
C PRO A 224 -22.37 -3.52 1.20
N ALA A 225 -21.43 -3.91 2.05
CA ALA A 225 -21.68 -4.17 3.46
C ALA A 225 -21.77 -2.89 4.30
N THR A 226 -21.15 -1.78 3.82
CA THR A 226 -21.19 -0.46 4.45
C THR A 226 -21.58 0.63 3.44
N PRO A 227 -22.77 0.55 2.81
CA PRO A 227 -23.13 1.39 1.66
C PRO A 227 -23.15 2.89 1.99
N ASN A 228 -23.41 3.23 3.24
CA ASN A 228 -23.42 4.61 3.72
C ASN A 228 -22.09 5.03 4.39
N GLY A 229 -21.06 4.16 4.42
CA GLY A 229 -19.82 4.40 5.14
C GLY A 229 -19.87 3.97 6.60
N VAL A 230 -18.87 4.40 7.39
CA VAL A 230 -18.68 4.06 8.79
C VAL A 230 -18.56 5.31 9.64
N ILE A 231 -19.26 5.37 10.78
CA ILE A 231 -19.22 6.46 11.74
C ILE A 231 -18.01 6.30 12.67
N TYR A 232 -17.29 7.38 12.90
CA TYR A 232 -16.20 7.46 13.88
C TYR A 232 -16.74 8.20 15.10
N GLU A 233 -17.19 7.43 16.10
CA GLU A 233 -17.83 7.98 17.30
C GLU A 233 -16.88 8.89 18.07
N GLY A 234 -17.35 10.06 18.49
CA GLY A 234 -16.58 11.01 19.30
C GLY A 234 -15.53 11.82 18.54
N VAL A 235 -15.47 11.71 17.20
CA VAL A 235 -14.70 12.61 16.34
C VAL A 235 -15.60 13.76 15.94
N GLU A 236 -15.42 14.90 16.61
CA GLU A 236 -16.29 16.09 16.46
C GLU A 236 -16.21 16.68 15.04
N GLU A 237 -15.04 16.62 14.41
CA GLU A 237 -14.78 17.13 13.06
C GLU A 237 -15.61 16.40 11.98
N TYR A 238 -16.01 15.18 12.25
CA TYR A 238 -16.90 14.42 11.35
C TYR A 238 -18.39 14.66 11.65
N GLY A 239 -18.73 15.31 12.76
CA GLY A 239 -20.10 15.68 13.12
C GLY A 239 -21.09 14.51 13.13
N GLY A 240 -20.62 13.28 13.39
CA GLY A 240 -21.42 12.06 13.30
C GLY A 240 -21.72 11.59 11.87
N THR A 241 -21.16 12.25 10.85
CA THR A 241 -21.32 11.85 9.44
C THR A 241 -20.48 10.60 9.15
N PRO A 242 -21.07 9.55 8.55
CA PRO A 242 -20.31 8.38 8.13
C PRO A 242 -19.21 8.75 7.11
N GLN A 243 -18.04 8.17 7.28
CA GLN A 243 -16.90 8.39 6.42
C GLN A 243 -16.82 7.31 5.34
N LEU A 244 -16.41 7.71 4.13
CA LEU A 244 -16.29 6.85 2.96
C LEU A 244 -14.82 6.71 2.57
N PHE A 245 -14.02 6.08 3.43
CA PHE A 245 -12.60 5.85 3.14
C PHE A 245 -12.41 4.58 2.32
N ARG A 246 -11.36 4.61 1.46
CA ARG A 246 -10.94 3.45 0.69
C ARG A 246 -10.03 2.56 1.51
N GLY A 247 -10.16 1.26 1.36
CA GLY A 247 -9.29 0.28 2.01
C GLY A 247 -7.92 0.17 1.37
N GLU A 248 -7.16 -0.78 1.86
CA GLU A 248 -5.84 -1.11 1.34
C GLU A 248 -5.92 -1.55 -0.13
N THR A 249 -4.99 -1.05 -0.94
CA THR A 249 -4.84 -1.43 -2.35
C THR A 249 -3.43 -1.11 -2.85
N GLY A 250 -2.91 -1.93 -3.77
CA GLY A 250 -1.62 -1.68 -4.44
C GLY A 250 -1.56 -0.34 -5.18
N ALA A 251 -2.70 0.28 -5.52
CA ALA A 251 -2.75 1.63 -6.09
C ALA A 251 -2.28 2.74 -5.11
N GLN A 252 -2.08 2.41 -3.84
CA GLN A 252 -1.48 3.29 -2.83
C GLN A 252 0.04 3.10 -2.69
N SER A 253 0.67 2.23 -3.48
CA SER A 253 2.13 2.15 -3.61
C SER A 253 2.64 3.32 -4.45
N SER A 254 3.80 3.86 -4.05
CA SER A 254 4.43 4.99 -4.74
C SER A 254 5.37 4.56 -5.88
N ILE A 255 5.69 3.27 -6.00
CA ILE A 255 6.65 2.76 -6.99
C ILE A 255 6.17 3.05 -8.41
N VAL A 256 4.98 2.58 -8.74
CA VAL A 256 4.47 2.63 -10.11
C VAL A 256 4.33 4.06 -10.63
N PRO A 257 3.69 5.01 -9.91
CA PRO A 257 3.63 6.40 -10.37
C PRO A 257 5.02 7.07 -10.43
N ALA A 258 5.97 6.69 -9.58
CA ALA A 258 7.34 7.20 -9.70
C ALA A 258 8.06 6.68 -10.96
N LEU A 259 7.89 5.39 -11.28
CA LEU A 259 8.42 4.80 -12.51
C LEU A 259 7.79 5.43 -13.76
N ASP A 260 6.47 5.62 -13.76
CA ASP A 260 5.77 6.27 -14.87
C ASP A 260 6.31 7.68 -15.14
N ALA A 261 6.49 8.47 -14.09
CA ALA A 261 7.03 9.82 -14.22
C ALA A 261 8.49 9.83 -14.74
N LEU A 262 9.35 8.93 -14.24
CA LEU A 262 10.76 8.83 -14.65
C LEU A 262 10.91 8.30 -16.08
N LEU A 263 10.07 7.36 -16.50
CA LEU A 263 10.11 6.73 -17.83
C LEU A 263 9.25 7.48 -18.87
N GLY A 264 8.55 8.54 -18.47
CA GLY A 264 7.69 9.32 -19.36
C GLY A 264 6.38 8.62 -19.77
N VAL A 265 5.97 7.57 -19.06
CA VAL A 265 4.66 6.91 -19.27
C VAL A 265 3.55 7.86 -18.86
N THR A 266 2.54 8.03 -19.73
CA THR A 266 1.45 8.97 -19.51
C THR A 266 0.10 8.27 -19.46
N HIS A 267 -0.79 8.78 -18.62
CA HIS A 267 -2.16 8.29 -18.51
C HIS A 267 -3.17 9.34 -18.99
N SER A 268 -4.21 8.87 -19.67
CA SER A 268 -5.30 9.75 -20.11
C SER A 268 -6.03 10.35 -18.91
N ASN A 269 -6.50 11.60 -19.07
CA ASN A 269 -7.31 12.26 -18.05
C ASN A 269 -8.74 11.70 -18.06
N ASP A 270 -9.05 10.79 -17.14
CA ASP A 270 -10.31 10.06 -17.05
C ASP A 270 -10.59 9.57 -15.61
N PRO A 271 -11.71 8.85 -15.37
CA PRO A 271 -12.06 8.36 -14.03
C PRO A 271 -11.00 7.47 -13.36
N LEU A 272 -10.12 6.83 -14.13
CA LEU A 272 -9.01 6.07 -13.58
C LEU A 272 -7.97 7.01 -12.98
N LYS A 273 -7.59 8.07 -13.69
CA LYS A 273 -6.66 9.07 -13.17
C LYS A 273 -7.20 9.73 -11.90
N GLU A 274 -8.49 10.11 -11.88
CA GLU A 274 -9.14 10.66 -10.69
C GLU A 274 -9.05 9.69 -9.50
N TYR A 275 -9.24 8.39 -9.74
CA TYR A 275 -9.07 7.37 -8.71
C TYR A 275 -7.62 7.30 -8.21
N LEU A 276 -6.64 7.31 -9.08
CA LEU A 276 -5.21 7.27 -8.70
C LEU A 276 -4.80 8.52 -7.92
N ASP A 277 -5.29 9.69 -8.32
CA ASP A 277 -5.07 10.94 -7.59
C ASP A 277 -5.72 10.87 -6.19
N GLU A 278 -6.91 10.26 -6.05
CA GLU A 278 -7.51 9.96 -4.74
C GLU A 278 -6.63 8.99 -3.91
N MET A 279 -6.00 7.98 -4.54
CA MET A 279 -5.14 7.02 -3.84
C MET A 279 -3.89 7.67 -3.24
N ARG A 280 -3.39 8.75 -3.81
CA ARG A 280 -2.27 9.52 -3.25
C ARG A 280 -2.57 10.04 -1.83
N LEU A 281 -3.83 10.35 -1.50
CA LEU A 281 -4.23 10.82 -0.15
C LEU A 281 -3.95 9.80 0.96
N TYR A 282 -3.80 8.54 0.62
CA TYR A 282 -3.53 7.42 1.53
C TYR A 282 -2.04 7.08 1.66
N MET A 283 -1.19 7.66 0.82
CA MET A 283 0.26 7.50 0.87
C MET A 283 0.89 8.38 1.97
N PRO A 284 2.08 8.06 2.48
CA PRO A 284 2.84 8.96 3.33
C PRO A 284 3.03 10.33 2.69
N LYS A 285 3.01 11.39 3.50
CA LYS A 285 3.08 12.77 3.00
C LYS A 285 4.31 13.04 2.14
N GLU A 286 5.46 12.51 2.55
CA GLU A 286 6.72 12.68 1.82
C GLU A 286 6.68 12.01 0.44
N HIS A 287 6.03 10.84 0.33
CA HIS A 287 5.83 10.17 -0.95
C HIS A 287 4.94 11.00 -1.89
N ARG A 288 3.85 11.59 -1.37
CA ARG A 288 2.98 12.46 -2.17
C ARG A 288 3.72 13.67 -2.71
N ASN A 289 4.54 14.31 -1.85
CA ASN A 289 5.33 15.48 -2.24
C ASN A 289 6.32 15.10 -3.35
N LEU A 290 7.04 13.99 -3.18
CA LEU A 290 7.94 13.47 -4.21
C LEU A 290 7.22 13.21 -5.54
N LEU A 291 6.05 12.55 -5.50
CA LEU A 291 5.29 12.26 -6.72
C LEU A 291 4.83 13.52 -7.44
N ASN A 292 4.44 14.56 -6.70
CA ASN A 292 4.10 15.85 -7.28
C ASN A 292 5.34 16.52 -7.94
N ASP A 293 6.50 16.42 -7.29
CA ASP A 293 7.76 16.93 -7.84
C ASP A 293 8.17 16.17 -9.11
N LEU A 294 8.00 14.84 -9.13
CA LEU A 294 8.27 14.01 -10.30
C LEU A 294 7.31 14.29 -11.45
N ASP A 295 6.02 14.49 -11.18
CA ASP A 295 5.04 14.85 -12.21
C ASP A 295 5.44 16.18 -12.88
N GLN A 296 5.79 17.21 -12.10
CA GLN A 296 6.26 18.49 -12.62
C GLN A 296 7.55 18.35 -13.45
N TRP A 297 8.49 17.55 -12.94
CA TRP A 297 9.72 17.27 -13.68
C TRP A 297 9.42 16.56 -15.01
N SER A 298 8.60 15.53 -15.00
CA SER A 298 8.20 14.78 -16.20
C SER A 298 7.53 15.68 -17.24
N GLU A 299 6.58 16.53 -16.83
CA GLU A 299 5.91 17.48 -17.74
C GLU A 299 6.88 18.44 -18.40
N ASN A 300 7.86 18.96 -17.65
CA ASN A 300 8.84 19.91 -18.17
C ASN A 300 9.90 19.27 -19.08
N ASN A 301 10.13 17.95 -19.00
CA ASN A 301 11.18 17.26 -19.74
C ASN A 301 10.66 16.40 -20.91
N ARG A 302 9.35 16.25 -21.08
CA ARG A 302 8.74 15.51 -22.21
C ARG A 302 9.12 16.04 -23.58
N SER A 303 9.42 17.35 -23.70
CA SER A 303 9.78 17.99 -24.97
C SER A 303 11.24 17.73 -25.40
N ASN A 304 12.06 17.18 -24.50
CA ASN A 304 13.47 16.88 -24.78
C ASN A 304 13.63 15.41 -25.20
N SER A 305 12.76 14.93 -26.11
CA SER A 305 12.78 13.56 -26.57
C SER A 305 14.08 13.22 -27.29
N ILE A 306 14.82 12.38 -26.69
CA ILE A 306 15.52 11.16 -27.08
C ILE A 306 15.95 11.14 -28.55
N THR A 307 17.24 11.30 -28.72
CA THR A 307 17.95 10.94 -29.94
C THR A 307 18.01 9.40 -30.06
N GLU A 308 18.04 8.87 -31.28
CA GLU A 308 18.22 7.43 -31.58
C GLU A 308 19.56 6.93 -31.03
N ASP A 309 19.62 6.60 -29.75
CA ASP A 309 20.80 6.11 -29.06
C ASP A 309 20.44 4.80 -28.32
N SER A 310 21.43 4.00 -27.99
CA SER A 310 21.31 2.74 -27.23
C SER A 310 20.55 2.92 -25.88
N SER A 311 20.54 4.12 -25.33
CA SER A 311 19.75 4.49 -24.15
C SER A 311 18.24 4.38 -24.38
N VAL A 312 17.73 4.64 -25.59
CA VAL A 312 16.32 4.44 -25.94
C VAL A 312 15.95 2.97 -25.87
N VAL A 313 16.80 2.11 -26.41
CA VAL A 313 16.58 0.65 -26.39
C VAL A 313 16.49 0.14 -24.95
N LEU A 314 17.38 0.57 -24.05
CA LEU A 314 17.36 0.17 -22.65
C LEU A 314 16.11 0.72 -21.91
N SER A 315 15.71 1.96 -22.19
CA SER A 315 14.51 2.55 -21.61
C SER A 315 13.26 1.80 -22.06
N ASP A 316 13.16 1.44 -23.35
CA ASP A 316 12.06 0.64 -23.88
C ASP A 316 12.04 -0.77 -23.29
N GLU A 317 13.20 -1.39 -23.04
CA GLU A 317 13.27 -2.68 -22.34
C GLU A 317 12.78 -2.57 -20.89
N ILE A 318 13.12 -1.50 -20.18
CA ILE A 318 12.60 -1.25 -18.83
C ILE A 318 11.08 -1.07 -18.87
N ILE A 319 10.54 -0.30 -19.82
CA ILE A 319 9.09 -0.12 -19.99
C ILE A 319 8.39 -1.45 -20.29
N LYS A 320 9.00 -2.33 -21.11
CA LYS A 320 8.47 -3.69 -21.35
C LYS A 320 8.41 -4.54 -20.07
N GLU A 321 9.39 -4.42 -19.20
CA GLU A 321 9.36 -5.12 -17.91
C GLU A 321 8.33 -4.52 -16.93
N VAL A 322 8.10 -3.19 -16.94
CA VAL A 322 7.01 -2.55 -16.21
C VAL A 322 5.65 -3.02 -16.74
N HIS A 323 5.52 -3.14 -18.06
CA HIS A 323 4.32 -3.73 -18.69
C HIS A 323 4.12 -5.19 -18.24
N ALA A 324 5.20 -5.99 -18.20
CA ALA A 324 5.13 -7.39 -17.72
C ALA A 324 4.69 -7.46 -16.25
N PHE A 325 5.17 -6.55 -15.39
CA PHE A 325 4.72 -6.41 -13.99
C PHE A 325 3.21 -6.13 -13.91
N ARG A 326 2.71 -5.16 -14.68
CA ARG A 326 1.29 -4.82 -14.73
C ARG A 326 0.43 -5.96 -15.25
N ASN A 327 0.89 -6.66 -16.28
CA ASN A 327 0.20 -7.83 -16.83
C ASN A 327 0.10 -8.96 -15.78
N LYS A 328 1.18 -9.23 -15.05
CA LYS A 328 1.16 -10.20 -13.95
C LYS A 328 0.22 -9.80 -12.83
N HIS A 329 0.16 -8.52 -12.48
CA HIS A 329 -0.79 -8.00 -11.50
C HIS A 329 -2.25 -8.18 -11.97
N LEU A 330 -2.54 -7.90 -13.24
CA LEU A 330 -3.86 -8.15 -13.83
C LEU A 330 -4.23 -9.64 -13.80
N GLU A 331 -3.28 -10.53 -14.10
CA GLU A 331 -3.46 -11.99 -14.00
C GLU A 331 -3.82 -12.40 -12.56
N TYR A 332 -3.07 -11.89 -11.56
CA TYR A 332 -3.38 -12.18 -10.16
C TYR A 332 -4.72 -11.61 -9.71
N ALA A 333 -5.05 -10.38 -10.12
CA ALA A 333 -6.37 -9.82 -9.85
C ALA A 333 -7.50 -10.70 -10.40
N ARG A 334 -7.30 -11.33 -11.58
CA ARG A 334 -8.24 -12.30 -12.13
C ARG A 334 -8.32 -13.58 -11.29
N ILE A 335 -7.19 -14.17 -10.93
CA ILE A 335 -7.13 -15.46 -10.20
C ILE A 335 -7.59 -15.30 -8.73
N TYR A 336 -7.08 -14.27 -8.04
CA TYR A 336 -7.27 -14.07 -6.60
C TYR A 336 -8.58 -13.36 -6.24
N ILE A 337 -9.21 -12.67 -7.21
CA ILE A 337 -10.43 -11.90 -6.92
C ILE A 337 -11.56 -12.31 -7.87
N HIS A 338 -11.39 -12.14 -9.18
CA HIS A 338 -12.50 -12.33 -10.12
C HIS A 338 -12.99 -13.79 -10.16
N GLU A 339 -12.10 -14.76 -10.34
CA GLU A 339 -12.46 -16.19 -10.38
C GLU A 339 -13.03 -16.67 -9.05
N GLN A 340 -12.48 -16.21 -7.92
CA GLN A 340 -12.97 -16.54 -6.60
C GLN A 340 -14.39 -15.98 -6.35
N SER A 341 -14.69 -14.77 -6.87
CA SER A 341 -16.03 -14.19 -6.76
C SER A 341 -17.10 -14.97 -7.51
N LEU A 342 -16.75 -15.60 -8.64
CA LEU A 342 -17.66 -16.41 -9.43
C LEU A 342 -18.01 -17.75 -8.75
N SER A 343 -17.06 -18.31 -8.01
CA SER A 343 -17.23 -19.58 -7.30
C SER A 343 -17.96 -19.43 -5.96
N ASN A 344 -18.07 -18.22 -5.42
CA ASN A 344 -18.63 -17.96 -4.10
C ASN A 344 -20.00 -17.28 -4.19
N GLN A 345 -21.09 -18.07 -4.12
CA GLN A 345 -22.47 -17.58 -4.17
C GLN A 345 -22.83 -16.61 -3.02
N ASN A 346 -22.12 -16.69 -1.90
CA ASN A 346 -22.37 -15.86 -0.72
C ASN A 346 -21.52 -14.56 -0.71
N ASN A 347 -20.51 -14.45 -1.55
CA ASN A 347 -19.62 -13.30 -1.63
C ASN A 347 -19.23 -13.02 -3.09
N SER A 348 -20.18 -12.53 -3.88
CA SER A 348 -19.99 -12.17 -5.29
C SER A 348 -19.37 -10.77 -5.49
N ASN A 349 -18.61 -10.26 -4.51
CA ASN A 349 -18.06 -8.91 -4.56
C ASN A 349 -16.87 -8.83 -5.52
N VAL A 350 -17.14 -8.38 -6.74
CA VAL A 350 -16.16 -8.15 -7.83
C VAL A 350 -15.49 -6.79 -7.78
N VAL A 351 -15.73 -6.01 -6.72
CA VAL A 351 -15.13 -4.67 -6.54
C VAL A 351 -13.80 -4.82 -5.80
N GLY A 352 -12.77 -4.07 -6.19
CA GLY A 352 -11.48 -4.03 -5.48
C GLY A 352 -11.62 -3.57 -4.04
N THR A 353 -10.66 -3.87 -3.18
CA THR A 353 -10.63 -3.44 -1.77
C THR A 353 -10.68 -1.93 -1.60
N GLY A 354 -10.18 -1.18 -2.59
CA GLY A 354 -10.35 0.27 -2.73
C GLY A 354 -11.72 0.71 -3.28
N GLY A 355 -12.68 -0.21 -3.51
CA GLY A 355 -14.03 0.12 -3.99
C GLY A 355 -14.11 0.45 -5.48
N THR A 356 -13.35 -0.20 -6.36
CA THR A 356 -13.25 0.11 -7.79
C THR A 356 -13.52 -1.07 -8.70
N PRO A 357 -13.95 -0.86 -9.97
CA PRO A 357 -13.99 -1.88 -11.00
C PRO A 357 -12.58 -2.21 -11.52
N PHE A 358 -11.75 -2.77 -10.63
CA PHE A 358 -10.30 -2.91 -10.76
C PHE A 358 -9.85 -3.60 -12.05
N MET A 359 -10.55 -4.63 -12.54
CA MET A 359 -10.18 -5.33 -13.78
C MET A 359 -10.08 -4.37 -14.97
N LYS A 360 -11.07 -3.50 -15.15
CA LYS A 360 -11.07 -2.49 -16.22
C LYS A 360 -9.93 -1.48 -16.06
N TYR A 361 -9.61 -1.11 -14.82
CA TYR A 361 -8.56 -0.15 -14.52
C TYR A 361 -7.16 -0.74 -14.75
N LEU A 362 -6.94 -1.98 -14.32
CA LEU A 362 -5.67 -2.68 -14.54
C LEU A 362 -5.40 -2.93 -16.03
N ASP A 363 -6.42 -3.36 -16.78
CA ASP A 363 -6.32 -3.56 -18.25
C ASP A 363 -5.95 -2.25 -18.96
N LYS A 364 -6.60 -1.15 -18.60
CA LYS A 364 -6.28 0.16 -19.16
C LYS A 364 -4.84 0.60 -18.86
N HIS A 365 -4.39 0.48 -17.61
CA HIS A 365 -3.01 0.78 -17.22
C HIS A 365 -2.00 -0.03 -18.04
N LEU A 366 -2.31 -1.31 -18.25
CA LEU A 366 -1.48 -2.19 -19.07
C LEU A 366 -1.37 -1.65 -20.51
N GLN A 367 -2.51 -1.27 -21.12
CA GLN A 367 -2.56 -0.73 -22.48
C GLN A 367 -1.83 0.61 -22.64
N GLU A 368 -1.81 1.46 -21.62
CA GLU A 368 -1.10 2.74 -21.63
C GLU A 368 0.41 2.61 -21.37
N THR A 369 0.89 1.44 -20.96
CA THR A 369 2.31 1.17 -20.72
C THR A 369 2.95 0.57 -21.96
N VAL A 370 3.24 1.40 -22.94
CA VAL A 370 3.84 0.96 -24.21
C VAL A 370 5.18 1.67 -24.45
N PRO A 371 6.18 0.97 -25.06
CA PRO A 371 7.42 1.59 -25.48
C PRO A 371 7.20 2.69 -26.51
N SER A 372 8.16 3.61 -26.63
CA SER A 372 8.08 4.80 -27.50
C SER A 372 7.97 4.49 -28.99
N ASN A 373 8.29 3.25 -29.41
CA ASN A 373 8.34 2.83 -30.82
C ASN A 373 7.24 1.84 -31.24
N ASP A 374 6.26 1.57 -30.39
CA ASP A 374 5.04 0.82 -30.69
C ASP A 374 3.85 1.81 -30.72
#